data_56eba7564885c300ea21a46ea1f353a0
#
_entry.id   56eba7564885c300ea21a46ea1f353a0
#
_cell.length_a   1.000
_cell.length_b   1.000
_cell.length_c   1.000
_cell.angle_alpha   90.00
_cell.angle_beta   90.00
_cell.angle_gamma   90.00
#
_symmetry.space_group_name_H-M   'P 1'
#
loop_
_entity.id
_entity.type
_entity.pdbx_description
1 polymer ?
#
loop_
_entity_poly.entity_id
_entity_poly.type
_entity_poly.pdbx_seq_one_letter_code
_entity_poly.pdbx_strand_id
1 'polypeptide(L)'
;MSISQIINSSIISKNNFSPNGKYLLVPKGKNLILYTLHPDIKKLEKIIFNSTINYIEFSPSSEYFLILLLKLQECHIKSVNKKNFLMKIKEPIYNINSAIWSSNDNYILISLNNYNALHIFSTKDEYENIEEELDNQNLDYKYNKNFKFVISNIKFPNLSTQGIDFSCGAREFFAIIIRKQIKDWVEIYDTSDYSLVSSFVCSTINADNILWTKDNSFILVQENKNYDCKLFVYSLSGNLIHIIEPYKNYLGINKLNISPNGHYITATYCDNNIRLYHYLSFKLCKEIFPDNLIIPSNNNKYIFEKTVILVENSKKDEINFEHLFDKKKKLFNIENTFPKKISNNQNNTLSNFSYSFNSQYLAFVSIKFPHILLIYDITAFKLSFLIVFENNIIDFIWSPCSLQLVICTENEEKIYFFQPQRAKAFKLPENNNINNNINEKEKNKTEKNLFFSSDGKRVLYKNNKYTFFLIEPGNDI
;
A
#
# COMPACT_ATOMS: atom_id res chain seq x y z
N MET A 1 13.95 20.68 -5.26
CA MET A 1 13.15 20.01 -4.22
C MET A 1 12.88 20.98 -3.10
N SER A 2 11.66 21.03 -2.61
CA SER A 2 11.26 21.90 -1.50
C SER A 2 10.39 21.15 -0.52
N ILE A 3 10.48 21.49 0.77
CA ILE A 3 9.50 21.09 1.77
C ILE A 3 8.40 22.10 1.72
N SER A 4 7.23 21.66 1.28
CA SER A 4 6.08 22.55 1.16
C SER A 4 5.37 22.76 2.50
N GLN A 5 5.39 21.76 3.40
CA GLN A 5 4.76 21.89 4.71
C GLN A 5 5.19 20.81 5.70
N ILE A 6 5.25 21.17 7.00
CA ILE A 6 5.38 20.24 8.13
C ILE A 6 3.97 20.02 8.70
N ILE A 7 3.57 18.76 8.80
CA ILE A 7 2.22 18.36 9.20
C ILE A 7 2.30 17.45 10.44
N ASN A 8 1.59 17.80 11.50
CA ASN A 8 1.43 16.94 12.66
C ASN A 8 0.13 16.14 12.52
N SER A 9 0.20 14.83 12.41
CA SER A 9 -0.95 13.95 12.25
C SER A 9 -0.86 12.73 13.16
N SER A 10 -2.02 12.15 13.49
CA SER A 10 -2.11 10.92 14.29
C SER A 10 -2.11 9.66 13.44
N ILE A 11 -2.61 9.74 12.21
CA ILE A 11 -2.74 8.60 11.30
C ILE A 11 -2.47 9.11 9.89
N ILE A 12 -1.62 8.40 9.15
CA ILE A 12 -1.42 8.67 7.72
C ILE A 12 -1.31 7.36 6.94
N SER A 13 -1.95 7.35 5.79
CA SER A 13 -1.96 6.26 4.83
C SER A 13 -2.00 6.83 3.41
N LYS A 14 -1.94 5.98 2.41
CA LYS A 14 -2.16 6.39 1.01
C LYS A 14 -3.51 7.10 0.83
N ASN A 15 -4.52 6.69 1.59
CA ASN A 15 -5.90 7.17 1.49
C ASN A 15 -6.10 8.61 2.00
N ASN A 16 -5.05 9.23 2.55
CA ASN A 16 -5.06 10.65 2.94
C ASN A 16 -5.03 11.59 1.73
N PHE A 17 -4.45 11.17 0.60
CA PHE A 17 -4.51 11.91 -0.65
C PHE A 17 -5.78 11.60 -1.42
N SER A 18 -6.35 12.62 -2.03
CA SER A 18 -7.46 12.41 -2.96
C SER A 18 -6.96 11.72 -4.25
N PRO A 19 -7.78 10.85 -4.87
CA PRO A 19 -7.44 10.21 -6.14
C PRO A 19 -7.07 11.18 -7.27
N ASN A 20 -7.64 12.39 -7.28
CA ASN A 20 -7.30 13.44 -8.27
C ASN A 20 -6.03 14.25 -7.91
N GLY A 21 -5.36 13.98 -6.78
CA GLY A 21 -4.16 14.67 -6.32
C GLY A 21 -4.36 16.12 -5.83
N LYS A 22 -5.61 16.62 -5.76
CA LYS A 22 -5.89 18.02 -5.42
C LYS A 22 -6.04 18.28 -3.92
N TYR A 23 -6.36 17.26 -3.13
CA TYR A 23 -6.69 17.42 -1.72
C TYR A 23 -5.89 16.47 -0.83
N LEU A 24 -5.71 16.88 0.43
CA LEU A 24 -5.09 16.09 1.48
C LEU A 24 -5.89 16.19 2.77
N LEU A 25 -6.24 15.06 3.37
CA LEU A 25 -6.84 14.94 4.69
C LEU A 25 -5.77 14.66 5.74
N VAL A 26 -5.78 15.46 6.80
CA VAL A 26 -4.83 15.32 7.91
C VAL A 26 -5.59 15.15 9.22
N PRO A 27 -5.71 13.91 9.73
CA PRO A 27 -6.29 13.65 11.03
C PRO A 27 -5.31 13.97 12.15
N LYS A 28 -5.76 14.75 13.14
CA LYS A 28 -5.01 15.12 14.35
C LYS A 28 -5.86 14.86 15.60
N GLY A 29 -5.80 13.61 16.09
CA GLY A 29 -6.63 13.18 17.23
C GLY A 29 -8.12 13.27 16.90
N LYS A 30 -8.83 14.23 17.49
CA LYS A 30 -10.25 14.50 17.24
C LYS A 30 -10.50 15.48 16.08
N ASN A 31 -9.46 16.11 15.56
CA ASN A 31 -9.58 17.13 14.51
C ASN A 31 -9.21 16.51 13.15
N LEU A 32 -9.97 16.83 12.13
CA LEU A 32 -9.63 16.58 10.73
C LEU A 32 -9.38 17.91 10.03
N ILE A 33 -8.30 18.00 9.30
CA ILE A 33 -7.97 19.21 8.53
C ILE A 33 -7.93 18.81 7.05
N LEU A 34 -8.71 19.52 6.26
CA LEU A 34 -8.70 19.39 4.80
C LEU A 34 -7.83 20.49 4.21
N TYR A 35 -6.86 20.08 3.39
CA TYR A 35 -6.00 20.97 2.62
C TYR A 35 -6.29 20.85 1.13
N THR A 36 -6.24 21.96 0.39
CA THR A 36 -6.02 21.95 -1.05
C THR A 36 -4.52 21.93 -1.32
N LEU A 37 -4.13 21.21 -2.36
CA LEU A 37 -2.74 21.08 -2.80
C LEU A 37 -2.43 21.91 -4.05
N HIS A 38 -3.44 22.39 -4.78
CA HIS A 38 -3.31 23.16 -6.01
C HIS A 38 -4.15 24.45 -5.97
N PRO A 39 -3.63 25.59 -6.49
CA PRO A 39 -2.26 25.82 -6.94
C PRO A 39 -1.26 25.87 -5.79
N ASP A 40 -1.68 26.32 -4.61
CA ASP A 40 -0.90 26.40 -3.39
C ASP A 40 -1.51 25.53 -2.29
N ILE A 41 -0.69 25.15 -1.31
CA ILE A 41 -1.15 24.40 -0.16
C ILE A 41 -1.88 25.36 0.78
N LYS A 42 -3.21 25.23 0.84
CA LYS A 42 -4.06 26.05 1.70
C LYS A 42 -4.97 25.17 2.54
N LYS A 43 -5.12 25.53 3.80
CA LYS A 43 -6.12 24.93 4.66
C LYS A 43 -7.50 25.38 4.23
N LEU A 44 -8.36 24.42 3.84
CA LEU A 44 -9.75 24.69 3.45
C LEU A 44 -10.67 24.69 4.68
N GLU A 45 -10.60 23.60 5.46
CA GLU A 45 -11.54 23.38 6.55
C GLU A 45 -10.88 22.66 7.73
N LYS A 46 -11.39 22.89 8.94
CA LYS A 46 -11.09 22.12 10.15
C LYS A 46 -12.40 21.61 10.73
N ILE A 47 -12.50 20.28 10.83
CA ILE A 47 -13.65 19.59 11.40
C ILE A 47 -13.26 19.01 12.75
N ILE A 48 -14.11 19.15 13.75
CA ILE A 48 -13.87 18.66 15.11
C ILE A 48 -14.89 17.57 15.42
N PHE A 49 -14.40 16.40 15.87
CA PHE A 49 -15.22 15.26 16.26
C PHE A 49 -15.21 15.05 17.78
N ASN A 50 -16.22 14.36 18.28
CA ASN A 50 -16.31 14.00 19.71
C ASN A 50 -15.32 12.87 20.10
N SER A 51 -14.83 12.11 19.13
CA SER A 51 -13.91 10.99 19.32
C SER A 51 -12.66 11.10 18.42
N THR A 52 -11.67 10.26 18.70
CA THR A 52 -10.48 10.13 17.87
C THR A 52 -10.83 9.50 16.54
N ILE A 53 -10.25 10.03 15.47
CA ILE A 53 -10.39 9.51 14.12
C ILE A 53 -9.51 8.26 13.99
N ASN A 54 -10.09 7.16 13.48
CA ASN A 54 -9.39 5.89 13.31
C ASN A 54 -9.02 5.59 11.87
N TYR A 55 -9.87 6.00 10.91
CA TYR A 55 -9.65 5.79 9.50
C TYR A 55 -10.29 6.90 8.69
N ILE A 56 -9.69 7.22 7.55
CA ILE A 56 -10.20 8.17 6.56
C ILE A 56 -9.91 7.65 5.17
N GLU A 57 -10.80 7.95 4.23
CA GLU A 57 -10.63 7.59 2.83
C GLU A 57 -11.40 8.56 1.94
N PHE A 58 -10.78 9.02 0.84
CA PHE A 58 -11.51 9.74 -0.20
C PHE A 58 -12.32 8.77 -1.06
N SER A 59 -13.43 9.25 -1.59
CA SER A 59 -14.16 8.54 -2.61
C SER A 59 -13.36 8.46 -3.92
N PRO A 60 -13.61 7.47 -4.79
CA PRO A 60 -12.96 7.35 -6.09
C PRO A 60 -13.05 8.60 -6.95
N SER A 61 -14.16 9.34 -6.93
CA SER A 61 -14.33 10.64 -7.63
C SER A 61 -13.56 11.79 -7.00
N SER A 62 -13.12 11.66 -5.74
CA SER A 62 -12.56 12.73 -4.92
C SER A 62 -13.55 13.84 -4.50
N GLU A 63 -14.85 13.60 -4.67
CA GLU A 63 -15.90 14.57 -4.29
C GLU A 63 -16.32 14.42 -2.83
N TYR A 64 -16.14 13.22 -2.30
CA TYR A 64 -16.51 12.86 -0.94
C TYR A 64 -15.34 12.26 -0.18
N PHE A 65 -15.47 12.18 1.13
CA PHE A 65 -14.58 11.41 1.99
C PHE A 65 -15.35 10.81 3.16
N LEU A 66 -14.91 9.63 3.56
CA LEU A 66 -15.42 8.93 4.72
C LEU A 66 -14.49 9.10 5.92
N ILE A 67 -15.07 9.11 7.12
CA ILE A 67 -14.36 9.22 8.39
C ILE A 67 -14.92 8.17 9.33
N LEU A 68 -14.07 7.31 9.87
CA LEU A 68 -14.46 6.25 10.78
C LEU A 68 -14.05 6.60 12.21
N LEU A 69 -15.02 6.54 13.13
CA LEU A 69 -14.88 6.80 14.55
C LEU A 69 -15.21 5.52 15.33
N LEU A 70 -14.25 4.61 15.49
CA LEU A 70 -14.48 3.30 16.09
C LEU A 70 -14.98 3.36 17.55
N LYS A 71 -14.56 4.36 18.33
CA LYS A 71 -15.03 4.53 19.70
C LYS A 71 -16.51 4.86 19.81
N LEU A 72 -17.08 5.52 18.80
CA LEU A 72 -18.50 5.88 18.75
C LEU A 72 -19.30 4.92 17.88
N GLN A 73 -18.65 3.99 17.18
CA GLN A 73 -19.26 3.08 16.21
C GLN A 73 -19.99 3.86 15.10
N GLU A 74 -19.34 4.91 14.59
CA GLU A 74 -19.91 5.81 13.63
C GLU A 74 -19.02 5.94 12.38
N CYS A 75 -19.63 5.92 11.21
CA CYS A 75 -19.01 6.29 9.94
C CYS A 75 -19.68 7.56 9.41
N HIS A 76 -18.90 8.59 9.17
CA HIS A 76 -19.39 9.87 8.67
C HIS A 76 -18.90 10.05 7.23
N ILE A 77 -19.79 10.55 6.38
CA ILE A 77 -19.51 10.90 4.99
C ILE A 77 -19.71 12.40 4.79
N LYS A 78 -18.74 13.02 4.13
CA LYS A 78 -18.78 14.46 3.87
C LYS A 78 -18.34 14.77 2.44
N SER A 79 -18.97 15.79 1.84
CA SER A 79 -18.51 16.35 0.57
C SER A 79 -17.32 17.28 0.80
N VAL A 80 -16.38 17.28 -0.14
CA VAL A 80 -15.24 18.21 -0.16
C VAL A 80 -15.69 19.67 -0.32
N ASN A 81 -16.74 19.89 -1.13
CA ASN A 81 -17.20 21.22 -1.52
C ASN A 81 -18.33 21.78 -0.62
N LYS A 82 -19.07 20.92 0.06
CA LYS A 82 -20.20 21.31 0.91
C LYS A 82 -19.78 21.31 2.39
N LYS A 83 -20.27 22.27 3.17
CA LYS A 83 -19.96 22.35 4.61
C LYS A 83 -20.65 21.26 5.44
N ASN A 84 -21.82 20.81 5.01
CA ASN A 84 -22.62 19.85 5.76
C ASN A 84 -22.16 18.41 5.53
N PHE A 85 -22.38 17.56 6.53
CA PHE A 85 -22.23 16.10 6.37
C PHE A 85 -23.35 15.58 5.49
N LEU A 86 -23.00 14.66 4.61
CA LEU A 86 -23.95 13.99 3.74
C LEU A 86 -24.72 12.90 4.46
N MET A 87 -23.97 12.09 5.21
CA MET A 87 -24.50 10.89 5.81
C MET A 87 -23.74 10.56 7.08
N LYS A 88 -24.45 10.03 8.05
CA LYS A 88 -23.88 9.45 9.26
C LYS A 88 -24.47 8.06 9.45
N ILE A 89 -23.64 7.04 9.44
CA ILE A 89 -24.02 5.66 9.70
C ILE A 89 -23.58 5.32 11.13
N LYS A 90 -24.49 4.79 11.92
CA LYS A 90 -24.24 4.35 13.30
C LYS A 90 -24.69 2.91 13.46
N GLU A 91 -23.80 2.06 13.99
CA GLU A 91 -24.10 0.67 14.30
C GLU A 91 -24.04 0.45 15.82
N PRO A 92 -25.18 0.58 16.50
CA PRO A 92 -25.19 0.47 17.96
C PRO A 92 -25.05 -0.96 18.49
N ILE A 93 -25.37 -1.97 17.66
CA ILE A 93 -25.42 -3.38 18.08
C ILE A 93 -24.14 -4.11 17.69
N TYR A 94 -23.68 -3.90 16.47
CA TYR A 94 -22.51 -4.59 15.92
C TYR A 94 -21.33 -3.63 15.82
N ASN A 95 -20.16 -4.05 16.32
CA ASN A 95 -18.99 -3.21 16.27
C ASN A 95 -18.47 -3.06 14.84
N ILE A 96 -18.39 -1.83 14.37
CA ILE A 96 -17.75 -1.51 13.10
C ILE A 96 -16.25 -1.82 13.21
N ASN A 97 -15.72 -2.57 12.25
CA ASN A 97 -14.30 -2.85 12.15
C ASN A 97 -13.62 -1.97 11.12
N SER A 98 -14.15 -1.94 9.91
CA SER A 98 -13.62 -1.13 8.81
C SER A 98 -14.74 -0.66 7.90
N ALA A 99 -14.45 0.41 7.17
CA ALA A 99 -15.33 0.95 6.14
C ALA A 99 -14.49 1.33 4.92
N ILE A 100 -14.97 1.05 3.72
CA ILE A 100 -14.33 1.40 2.46
C ILE A 100 -15.37 1.90 1.45
N TRP A 101 -14.92 2.69 0.49
CA TRP A 101 -15.72 3.08 -0.66
C TRP A 101 -15.85 1.93 -1.67
N SER A 102 -17.02 1.85 -2.28
CA SER A 102 -17.20 1.12 -3.52
C SER A 102 -16.45 1.80 -4.67
N SER A 103 -16.38 1.12 -5.80
CA SER A 103 -15.68 1.62 -6.99
C SER A 103 -16.28 2.88 -7.63
N ASN A 104 -17.56 3.14 -7.40
CA ASN A 104 -18.38 4.13 -8.14
C ASN A 104 -19.01 5.22 -7.26
N ASP A 105 -18.52 5.46 -6.05
CA ASP A 105 -19.05 6.41 -5.06
C ASP A 105 -20.51 6.14 -4.60
N ASN A 106 -21.19 5.17 -5.21
CA ASN A 106 -22.61 4.92 -4.96
C ASN A 106 -22.88 4.14 -3.68
N TYR A 107 -21.87 3.43 -3.21
CA TYR A 107 -21.99 2.54 -2.05
C TYR A 107 -20.79 2.65 -1.12
N ILE A 108 -21.07 2.35 0.14
CA ILE A 108 -20.08 2.22 1.20
C ILE A 108 -20.23 0.83 1.81
N LEU A 109 -19.11 0.15 1.94
CA LEU A 109 -19.01 -1.19 2.51
C LEU A 109 -18.50 -1.08 3.94
N ILE A 110 -19.29 -1.53 4.91
CA ILE A 110 -18.96 -1.51 6.33
C ILE A 110 -18.88 -2.94 6.85
N SER A 111 -17.74 -3.34 7.33
CA SER A 111 -17.57 -4.65 7.97
C SER A 111 -17.82 -4.58 9.47
N LEU A 112 -18.45 -5.62 9.99
CA LEU A 112 -18.85 -5.77 11.39
C LEU A 112 -18.09 -6.92 12.04
N ASN A 113 -17.44 -6.65 13.18
CA ASN A 113 -16.61 -7.65 13.86
C ASN A 113 -17.41 -8.82 14.45
N ASN A 114 -18.49 -8.50 15.13
CA ASN A 114 -19.20 -9.52 15.95
C ASN A 114 -20.11 -10.42 15.12
N TYR A 115 -20.37 -10.05 13.86
CA TYR A 115 -21.30 -10.77 13.00
C TYR A 115 -20.63 -11.36 11.74
N ASN A 116 -19.34 -11.07 11.53
CA ASN A 116 -18.60 -11.43 10.31
C ASN A 116 -19.41 -11.13 9.05
N ALA A 117 -20.05 -9.97 9.02
CA ALA A 117 -20.88 -9.52 7.92
C ALA A 117 -20.37 -8.21 7.33
N LEU A 118 -20.64 -8.04 6.07
CA LEU A 118 -20.42 -6.83 5.32
C LEU A 118 -21.76 -6.18 5.01
N HIS A 119 -21.99 -4.99 5.55
CA HIS A 119 -23.16 -4.18 5.28
C HIS A 119 -22.85 -3.19 4.17
N ILE A 120 -23.74 -3.10 3.20
CA ILE A 120 -23.61 -2.21 2.04
C ILE A 120 -24.67 -1.13 2.13
N PHE A 121 -24.24 0.12 2.15
CA PHE A 121 -25.08 1.30 2.23
C PHE A 121 -25.00 2.08 0.94
N SER A 122 -26.18 2.51 0.41
CA SER A 122 -26.24 3.42 -0.73
C SER A 122 -25.96 4.86 -0.30
N THR A 123 -25.25 5.59 -1.14
CA THR A 123 -25.01 7.02 -0.95
C THR A 123 -25.99 7.88 -1.74
N LYS A 124 -26.80 7.30 -2.66
CA LYS A 124 -27.60 8.04 -3.65
C LYS A 124 -29.05 8.33 -3.27
N ASP A 125 -29.65 7.60 -2.34
CA ASP A 125 -31.11 7.52 -2.28
C ASP A 125 -31.85 8.62 -1.48
N GLU A 126 -31.23 9.72 -1.04
CA GLU A 126 -31.96 10.72 -0.22
C GLU A 126 -31.55 12.21 -0.43
N TYR A 127 -30.91 12.55 -1.53
CA TYR A 127 -30.48 13.95 -1.72
C TYR A 127 -31.58 14.93 -2.09
N GLU A 128 -32.71 14.46 -2.56
CA GLU A 128 -33.77 15.37 -3.03
C GLU A 128 -34.67 15.93 -1.91
N ASN A 129 -34.63 15.36 -0.69
CA ASN A 129 -35.57 15.72 0.39
C ASN A 129 -34.94 16.31 1.66
N ILE A 130 -33.60 16.55 1.72
CA ILE A 130 -32.96 17.00 2.97
C ILE A 130 -32.97 18.52 3.14
N GLU A 131 -33.25 19.31 2.10
CA GLU A 131 -33.28 20.77 2.23
C GLU A 131 -34.47 21.29 3.04
N GLU A 132 -35.53 20.51 3.27
CA GLU A 132 -36.76 20.96 3.93
C GLU A 132 -36.94 20.53 5.41
N GLU A 133 -36.08 19.63 5.98
CA GLU A 133 -36.33 19.07 7.32
C GLU A 133 -35.23 19.27 8.36
N LEU A 134 -34.41 20.30 8.25
CA LEU A 134 -33.30 20.54 9.19
C LEU A 134 -33.71 21.04 10.59
N ASP A 135 -35.00 21.21 10.88
CA ASP A 135 -35.48 21.85 12.13
C ASP A 135 -36.02 20.91 13.21
N ASN A 136 -35.95 19.58 13.09
CA ASN A 136 -36.50 18.72 14.13
C ASN A 136 -35.52 17.72 14.79
N GLN A 137 -35.47 17.80 16.11
CA GLN A 137 -34.59 17.19 17.10
C GLN A 137 -34.58 15.65 17.18
N ASN A 138 -35.07 14.87 16.23
CA ASN A 138 -35.09 13.40 16.26
C ASN A 138 -34.23 12.77 15.16
N LEU A 139 -32.93 13.02 15.24
CA LEU A 139 -31.92 12.52 14.29
C LEU A 139 -31.64 11.00 14.39
N ASP A 140 -32.06 10.33 15.47
CA ASP A 140 -31.62 8.96 15.77
C ASP A 140 -32.29 7.85 14.93
N TYR A 141 -33.37 8.12 14.25
CA TYR A 141 -34.11 7.10 13.47
C TYR A 141 -33.88 7.13 11.94
N LYS A 142 -33.24 8.18 11.40
CA LYS A 142 -32.99 8.30 9.94
C LYS A 142 -31.80 7.47 9.43
N TYR A 143 -30.99 6.91 10.32
CA TYR A 143 -29.67 6.36 9.98
C TYR A 143 -29.69 4.99 9.26
N ASN A 144 -30.80 4.24 9.29
CA ASN A 144 -30.87 2.90 8.71
C ASN A 144 -31.59 2.82 7.36
N LYS A 145 -32.07 3.94 6.81
CA LYS A 145 -32.87 3.92 5.56
C LYS A 145 -32.05 3.57 4.30
N ASN A 146 -30.73 3.80 4.32
CA ASN A 146 -29.87 3.60 3.16
C ASN A 146 -29.20 2.22 3.11
N PHE A 147 -29.57 1.34 4.02
CA PHE A 147 -29.10 -0.04 4.03
C PHE A 147 -29.71 -0.82 2.85
N LYS A 148 -28.87 -1.45 2.04
CA LYS A 148 -29.28 -2.17 0.83
C LYS A 148 -29.05 -3.67 0.91
N PHE A 149 -27.88 -4.10 1.39
CA PHE A 149 -27.49 -5.48 1.25
C PHE A 149 -26.54 -5.97 2.37
N VAL A 150 -26.58 -7.28 2.68
CA VAL A 150 -25.66 -7.94 3.62
C VAL A 150 -24.98 -9.12 2.96
N ILE A 151 -23.65 -9.17 3.04
CA ILE A 151 -22.87 -10.37 2.77
C ILE A 151 -22.46 -10.98 4.11
N SER A 152 -22.92 -12.19 4.39
CA SER A 152 -22.65 -12.89 5.64
C SER A 152 -21.41 -13.76 5.53
N ASN A 153 -20.85 -14.14 6.72
CA ASN A 153 -19.73 -15.07 6.84
C ASN A 153 -18.44 -14.61 6.14
N ILE A 154 -18.19 -13.30 6.10
CA ILE A 154 -16.92 -12.79 5.57
C ILE A 154 -15.76 -13.33 6.41
N LYS A 155 -14.70 -13.76 5.74
CA LYS A 155 -13.54 -14.35 6.40
C LYS A 155 -12.66 -13.30 7.08
N PHE A 156 -12.49 -12.15 6.44
CA PHE A 156 -11.62 -11.08 6.90
C PHE A 156 -12.43 -9.81 7.16
N PRO A 157 -12.68 -9.47 8.43
CA PRO A 157 -13.44 -8.26 8.75
C PRO A 157 -12.67 -6.96 8.46
N ASN A 158 -11.33 -7.01 8.34
CA ASN A 158 -10.55 -5.84 7.95
C ASN A 158 -10.44 -5.76 6.42
N LEU A 159 -11.37 -5.04 5.81
CA LEU A 159 -11.50 -4.90 4.36
C LEU A 159 -10.32 -4.20 3.67
N SER A 160 -9.54 -3.43 4.42
CA SER A 160 -8.42 -2.67 3.83
C SER A 160 -7.17 -3.51 3.57
N THR A 161 -7.11 -4.74 4.09
CA THR A 161 -5.86 -5.52 4.13
C THR A 161 -5.91 -6.84 3.38
N GLN A 162 -7.02 -7.56 3.42
CA GLN A 162 -7.09 -8.93 2.90
C GLN A 162 -8.53 -9.36 2.56
N GLY A 163 -8.64 -10.39 1.72
CA GLY A 163 -9.87 -11.13 1.47
C GLY A 163 -10.87 -10.49 0.54
N ILE A 164 -10.56 -9.31 0.02
CA ILE A 164 -11.37 -8.62 -0.99
C ILE A 164 -10.50 -8.01 -2.08
N ASP A 165 -11.01 -7.97 -3.28
CA ASP A 165 -10.42 -7.19 -4.36
C ASP A 165 -11.51 -6.75 -5.36
N PHE A 166 -11.29 -5.60 -5.99
CA PHE A 166 -12.12 -5.09 -7.07
C PHE A 166 -11.48 -5.39 -8.41
N SER A 167 -12.29 -5.69 -9.41
CA SER A 167 -11.82 -5.87 -10.78
C SER A 167 -11.08 -4.62 -11.27
N CYS A 168 -10.13 -4.79 -12.18
CA CYS A 168 -9.31 -3.71 -12.69
C CYS A 168 -10.09 -2.81 -13.67
N GLY A 169 -9.60 -1.59 -13.89
CA GLY A 169 -10.23 -0.63 -14.78
C GLY A 169 -11.48 0.00 -14.16
N ALA A 170 -12.65 -0.27 -14.73
CA ALA A 170 -13.93 0.28 -14.28
C ALA A 170 -14.39 -0.26 -12.92
N ARG A 171 -13.72 -1.29 -12.37
CA ARG A 171 -14.09 -1.93 -11.10
C ARG A 171 -15.54 -2.39 -11.04
N GLU A 172 -16.00 -3.01 -12.11
CA GLU A 172 -17.39 -3.47 -12.27
C GLU A 172 -17.73 -4.64 -11.35
N PHE A 173 -16.72 -5.41 -10.94
CA PHE A 173 -16.90 -6.57 -10.09
C PHE A 173 -16.14 -6.44 -8.77
N PHE A 174 -16.69 -7.04 -7.75
CA PHE A 174 -16.15 -7.12 -6.40
C PHE A 174 -16.07 -8.59 -5.99
N ALA A 175 -14.88 -9.07 -5.68
CA ALA A 175 -14.67 -10.43 -5.20
C ALA A 175 -14.33 -10.44 -3.70
N ILE A 176 -14.90 -11.39 -2.97
CA ILE A 176 -14.71 -11.53 -1.53
C ILE A 176 -14.55 -12.99 -1.13
N ILE A 177 -13.66 -13.25 -0.17
CA ILE A 177 -13.53 -14.57 0.47
C ILE A 177 -14.48 -14.65 1.65
N ILE A 178 -15.34 -15.66 1.61
CA ILE A 178 -16.25 -16.01 2.70
C ILE A 178 -15.95 -17.41 3.22
N ARG A 179 -16.38 -17.73 4.44
CA ARG A 179 -16.19 -19.05 5.03
C ARG A 179 -17.54 -19.69 5.38
N LYS A 180 -17.90 -20.74 4.63
CA LYS A 180 -19.12 -21.53 4.87
C LYS A 180 -18.74 -22.98 5.13
N GLN A 181 -19.31 -23.59 6.15
CA GLN A 181 -19.12 -25.03 6.44
C GLN A 181 -17.64 -25.46 6.44
N ILE A 182 -16.77 -24.66 7.09
CA ILE A 182 -15.33 -24.92 7.22
C ILE A 182 -14.55 -24.80 5.88
N LYS A 183 -15.22 -24.50 4.76
CA LYS A 183 -14.60 -24.31 3.45
C LYS A 183 -14.56 -22.83 3.09
N ASP A 184 -13.51 -22.45 2.38
CA ASP A 184 -13.40 -21.12 1.79
C ASP A 184 -14.16 -21.09 0.47
N TRP A 185 -14.90 -20.00 0.28
CA TRP A 185 -15.65 -19.70 -0.94
C TRP A 185 -15.20 -18.34 -1.46
N VAL A 186 -15.24 -18.17 -2.76
CA VAL A 186 -15.19 -16.86 -3.40
C VAL A 186 -16.58 -16.53 -3.90
N GLU A 187 -17.05 -15.34 -3.56
CA GLU A 187 -18.26 -14.75 -4.13
C GLU A 187 -17.88 -13.50 -4.92
N ILE A 188 -18.48 -13.38 -6.11
CA ILE A 188 -18.28 -12.27 -7.03
C ILE A 188 -19.59 -11.55 -7.17
N TYR A 189 -19.57 -10.24 -6.94
CA TYR A 189 -20.72 -9.35 -7.01
C TYR A 189 -20.52 -8.30 -8.09
N ASP A 190 -21.60 -7.90 -8.75
CA ASP A 190 -21.61 -6.69 -9.57
C ASP A 190 -21.59 -5.46 -8.66
N THR A 191 -20.77 -4.47 -8.93
CA THR A 191 -20.67 -3.27 -8.09
C THR A 191 -21.76 -2.24 -8.34
N SER A 192 -22.57 -2.41 -9.38
CA SER A 192 -23.67 -1.50 -9.71
C SER A 192 -24.87 -1.66 -8.76
N ASP A 193 -25.17 -2.89 -8.36
CA ASP A 193 -26.31 -3.24 -7.52
C ASP A 193 -25.99 -4.26 -6.41
N TYR A 194 -24.77 -4.78 -6.39
CA TYR A 194 -24.29 -5.86 -5.52
C TYR A 194 -25.07 -7.17 -5.67
N SER A 195 -25.60 -7.44 -6.86
CA SER A 195 -26.13 -8.76 -7.20
C SER A 195 -25.01 -9.80 -7.28
N LEU A 196 -25.30 -11.01 -6.81
CA LEU A 196 -24.34 -12.13 -6.85
C LEU A 196 -24.21 -12.63 -8.30
N VAL A 197 -23.03 -12.50 -8.87
CA VAL A 197 -22.71 -12.96 -10.23
C VAL A 197 -22.26 -14.43 -10.22
N SER A 198 -21.36 -14.78 -9.29
CA SER A 198 -20.81 -16.13 -9.20
C SER A 198 -20.42 -16.46 -7.76
N SER A 199 -20.53 -17.75 -7.41
CA SER A 199 -20.09 -18.27 -6.11
C SER A 199 -19.52 -19.67 -6.27
N PHE A 200 -18.30 -19.91 -5.78
CA PHE A 200 -17.63 -21.20 -5.89
C PHE A 200 -16.75 -21.55 -4.69
N VAL A 201 -16.54 -22.83 -4.48
CA VAL A 201 -15.69 -23.35 -3.42
C VAL A 201 -14.23 -23.28 -3.85
N CYS A 202 -13.37 -22.76 -2.97
CA CYS A 202 -11.92 -22.82 -3.19
C CYS A 202 -11.34 -24.19 -2.82
N SER A 203 -10.30 -24.58 -3.55
CA SER A 203 -9.48 -25.75 -3.25
C SER A 203 -8.44 -25.50 -2.15
N THR A 204 -8.48 -24.34 -1.51
CA THR A 204 -7.61 -23.94 -0.41
C THR A 204 -7.99 -24.64 0.89
N ILE A 205 -7.01 -24.87 1.76
CA ILE A 205 -7.24 -25.26 3.16
C ILE A 205 -7.67 -24.04 3.96
N ASN A 206 -6.94 -22.92 3.76
CA ASN A 206 -7.17 -21.68 4.46
C ASN A 206 -6.72 -20.49 3.60
N ALA A 207 -7.58 -20.01 2.70
CA ALA A 207 -7.27 -18.87 1.84
C ALA A 207 -6.86 -17.63 2.64
N ASP A 208 -5.81 -16.93 2.22
CA ASP A 208 -5.26 -15.75 2.89
C ASP A 208 -5.53 -14.46 2.12
N ASN A 209 -5.49 -14.50 0.80
CA ASN A 209 -5.64 -13.32 -0.03
C ASN A 209 -6.31 -13.64 -1.37
N ILE A 210 -6.92 -12.62 -1.98
CA ILE A 210 -7.54 -12.69 -3.30
C ILE A 210 -7.07 -11.51 -4.14
N LEU A 211 -6.81 -11.73 -5.42
CA LEU A 211 -6.41 -10.70 -6.37
C LEU A 211 -7.03 -10.96 -7.74
N TRP A 212 -7.48 -9.90 -8.41
CA TRP A 212 -7.87 -9.92 -9.80
C TRP A 212 -6.65 -9.77 -10.71
N THR A 213 -6.62 -10.49 -11.84
CA THR A 213 -5.69 -10.18 -12.94
C THR A 213 -6.06 -8.85 -13.59
N LYS A 214 -5.08 -8.19 -14.23
CA LYS A 214 -5.30 -6.84 -14.78
C LYS A 214 -6.28 -6.79 -15.96
N ASP A 215 -6.44 -7.91 -16.65
CA ASP A 215 -7.40 -8.12 -17.74
C ASP A 215 -8.76 -8.62 -17.26
N ASN A 216 -8.94 -8.79 -15.96
CA ASN A 216 -10.14 -9.33 -15.32
C ASN A 216 -10.52 -10.77 -15.76
N SER A 217 -9.60 -11.51 -16.38
CA SER A 217 -9.88 -12.87 -16.86
C SER A 217 -9.85 -13.92 -15.76
N PHE A 218 -9.02 -13.69 -14.73
CA PHE A 218 -8.77 -14.65 -13.67
C PHE A 218 -8.77 -14.03 -12.29
N ILE A 219 -9.08 -14.87 -11.32
CA ILE A 219 -8.99 -14.58 -9.89
C ILE A 219 -7.91 -15.48 -9.29
N LEU A 220 -6.97 -14.85 -8.62
CA LEU A 220 -5.88 -15.51 -7.90
C LEU A 220 -6.27 -15.63 -6.43
N VAL A 221 -6.29 -16.86 -5.90
CA VAL A 221 -6.55 -17.12 -4.47
C VAL A 221 -5.29 -17.71 -3.85
N GLN A 222 -4.73 -17.00 -2.89
CA GLN A 222 -3.51 -17.38 -2.20
C GLN A 222 -3.84 -18.26 -1.00
N GLU A 223 -3.13 -19.40 -0.87
CA GLU A 223 -3.15 -20.21 0.34
C GLU A 223 -2.40 -19.50 1.48
N ASN A 224 -2.83 -19.69 2.71
CA ASN A 224 -2.14 -19.14 3.87
C ASN A 224 -0.73 -19.72 3.97
N LYS A 225 0.24 -18.82 4.15
CA LYS A 225 1.67 -19.12 4.16
C LYS A 225 2.13 -20.20 5.16
N ASN A 226 1.34 -20.44 6.19
CA ASN A 226 1.66 -21.43 7.22
C ASN A 226 1.23 -22.87 6.84
N TYR A 227 0.38 -23.01 5.80
CA TYR A 227 -0.12 -24.30 5.35
C TYR A 227 0.56 -24.78 4.08
N ASP A 228 0.65 -23.92 3.06
CA ASP A 228 1.21 -24.32 1.76
C ASP A 228 1.69 -23.10 0.95
N CYS A 229 2.47 -23.34 -0.10
CA CYS A 229 2.97 -22.33 -1.03
C CYS A 229 2.11 -22.16 -2.29
N LYS A 230 0.89 -22.68 -2.31
CA LYS A 230 0.03 -22.72 -3.50
C LYS A 230 -0.65 -21.40 -3.77
N LEU A 231 -0.72 -21.05 -5.05
CA LEU A 231 -1.56 -20.00 -5.59
C LEU A 231 -2.52 -20.63 -6.60
N PHE A 232 -3.80 -20.54 -6.31
CA PHE A 232 -4.87 -21.11 -7.14
C PHE A 232 -5.37 -20.05 -8.11
N VAL A 233 -5.54 -20.42 -9.36
CA VAL A 233 -6.04 -19.57 -10.43
C VAL A 233 -7.41 -20.05 -10.86
N TYR A 234 -8.42 -19.18 -10.70
CA TYR A 234 -9.80 -19.48 -11.07
C TYR A 234 -10.27 -18.60 -12.22
N SER A 235 -11.16 -19.15 -13.07
CA SER A 235 -11.98 -18.34 -13.96
C SER A 235 -13.10 -17.63 -13.18
N LEU A 236 -13.78 -16.68 -13.81
CA LEU A 236 -14.94 -16.01 -13.20
C LEU A 236 -16.10 -16.97 -12.92
N SER A 237 -16.22 -18.06 -13.67
CA SER A 237 -17.21 -19.11 -13.45
C SER A 237 -16.85 -20.07 -12.31
N GLY A 238 -15.69 -19.90 -11.66
CA GLY A 238 -15.23 -20.75 -10.57
C GLY A 238 -14.47 -22.02 -10.99
N ASN A 239 -14.17 -22.20 -12.28
CA ASN A 239 -13.35 -23.31 -12.71
C ASN A 239 -11.88 -23.10 -12.31
N LEU A 240 -11.29 -24.11 -11.69
CA LEU A 240 -9.85 -24.11 -11.39
C LEU A 240 -9.06 -24.28 -12.68
N ILE A 241 -8.34 -23.24 -13.09
CA ILE A 241 -7.56 -23.21 -14.33
C ILE A 241 -6.14 -23.75 -14.11
N HIS A 242 -5.49 -23.31 -13.02
CA HIS A 242 -4.12 -23.68 -12.73
C HIS A 242 -3.79 -23.58 -11.24
N ILE A 243 -2.75 -24.33 -10.84
CA ILE A 243 -2.17 -24.23 -9.49
C ILE A 243 -0.69 -23.90 -9.67
N ILE A 244 -0.25 -22.77 -9.17
CA ILE A 244 1.16 -22.41 -9.11
C ILE A 244 1.72 -22.93 -7.79
N GLU A 245 2.60 -23.94 -7.90
CA GLU A 245 3.28 -24.58 -6.78
C GLU A 245 4.77 -24.71 -7.12
N PRO A 246 5.63 -23.78 -6.65
CA PRO A 246 7.04 -23.75 -7.04
C PRO A 246 7.84 -24.93 -6.45
N TYR A 247 7.41 -25.45 -5.30
CA TYR A 247 8.03 -26.58 -4.59
C TYR A 247 7.04 -27.22 -3.61
N LYS A 248 7.32 -28.45 -3.21
CA LYS A 248 6.48 -29.21 -2.27
C LYS A 248 6.96 -29.05 -0.83
N ASN A 249 6.03 -29.06 0.12
CA ASN A 249 6.27 -29.11 1.57
C ASN A 249 7.07 -27.93 2.15
N TYR A 250 6.85 -26.72 1.66
CA TYR A 250 7.48 -25.50 2.17
C TYR A 250 6.46 -24.45 2.54
N LEU A 251 6.91 -23.48 3.36
CA LEU A 251 6.12 -22.32 3.75
C LEU A 251 5.80 -21.44 2.55
N GLY A 252 4.66 -20.78 2.60
CA GLY A 252 4.01 -20.18 1.47
C GLY A 252 4.46 -18.79 1.06
N ILE A 253 3.54 -18.06 0.45
CA ILE A 253 3.76 -16.75 -0.15
C ILE A 253 3.73 -15.68 0.92
N ASN A 254 4.79 -14.86 1.01
CA ASN A 254 4.84 -13.70 1.90
C ASN A 254 4.16 -12.48 1.28
N LYS A 255 4.41 -12.24 -0.01
CA LYS A 255 3.84 -11.11 -0.73
C LYS A 255 3.55 -11.51 -2.17
N LEU A 256 2.36 -11.18 -2.63
CA LEU A 256 1.88 -11.38 -3.99
C LEU A 256 1.54 -10.01 -4.60
N ASN A 257 1.92 -9.80 -5.85
CA ASN A 257 1.52 -8.61 -6.60
C ASN A 257 1.53 -8.91 -8.10
N ILE A 258 0.75 -8.13 -8.84
CA ILE A 258 0.71 -8.20 -10.30
C ILE A 258 1.42 -6.95 -10.84
N SER A 259 2.23 -7.13 -11.88
CA SER A 259 2.90 -6.01 -12.53
C SER A 259 1.87 -4.98 -13.04
N PRO A 260 2.18 -3.67 -13.04
CA PRO A 260 1.24 -2.64 -13.51
C PRO A 260 0.71 -2.88 -14.94
N ASN A 261 1.55 -3.44 -15.82
CA ASN A 261 1.15 -3.82 -17.19
C ASN A 261 0.38 -5.16 -17.28
N GLY A 262 0.21 -5.88 -16.18
CA GLY A 262 -0.52 -7.14 -16.13
C GLY A 262 0.24 -8.40 -16.61
N HIS A 263 1.45 -8.25 -17.16
CA HIS A 263 2.14 -9.39 -17.81
C HIS A 263 2.76 -10.40 -16.85
N TYR A 264 3.04 -9.99 -15.61
CA TYR A 264 3.71 -10.84 -14.63
C TYR A 264 2.95 -10.89 -13.30
N ILE A 265 2.79 -12.09 -12.78
CA ILE A 265 2.41 -12.36 -11.39
C ILE A 265 3.71 -12.55 -10.62
N THR A 266 3.95 -11.73 -9.61
CA THR A 266 5.17 -11.75 -8.82
C THR A 266 4.87 -12.17 -7.40
N ALA A 267 5.55 -13.21 -6.94
CA ALA A 267 5.43 -13.72 -5.59
C ALA A 267 6.79 -13.79 -4.90
N THR A 268 6.84 -13.35 -3.64
CA THR A 268 7.93 -13.65 -2.73
C THR A 268 7.48 -14.74 -1.77
N TYR A 269 8.35 -15.72 -1.57
CA TYR A 269 8.07 -16.86 -0.70
C TYR A 269 8.89 -16.76 0.60
N CYS A 270 8.66 -17.66 1.51
CA CYS A 270 9.40 -17.71 2.77
C CYS A 270 10.89 -18.03 2.61
N ASP A 271 11.32 -18.49 1.44
CA ASP A 271 12.73 -18.66 1.04
C ASP A 271 13.40 -17.34 0.62
N ASN A 272 12.67 -16.22 0.68
CA ASN A 272 13.08 -14.86 0.28
C ASN A 272 13.41 -14.69 -1.21
N ASN A 273 13.13 -15.70 -2.04
CA ASN A 273 13.28 -15.60 -3.47
C ASN A 273 12.06 -14.91 -4.10
N ILE A 274 12.31 -14.18 -5.18
CA ILE A 274 11.27 -13.53 -5.97
C ILE A 274 11.05 -14.33 -7.22
N ARG A 275 9.81 -14.75 -7.47
CA ARG A 275 9.43 -15.51 -8.66
C ARG A 275 8.45 -14.71 -9.50
N LEU A 276 8.77 -14.67 -10.80
CA LEU A 276 7.98 -14.00 -11.82
C LEU A 276 7.30 -15.06 -12.68
N TYR A 277 5.98 -15.09 -12.68
CA TYR A 277 5.18 -15.98 -13.51
C TYR A 277 4.49 -15.20 -14.61
N HIS A 278 4.40 -15.79 -15.79
CA HIS A 278 3.63 -15.21 -16.90
C HIS A 278 2.14 -15.33 -16.63
N TYR A 279 1.38 -14.25 -16.81
CA TYR A 279 -0.01 -14.17 -16.37
C TYR A 279 -1.00 -15.08 -17.13
N LEU A 280 -0.72 -15.46 -18.41
CA LEU A 280 -1.58 -16.35 -19.21
C LEU A 280 -1.19 -17.83 -19.07
N SER A 281 0.11 -18.13 -19.08
CA SER A 281 0.58 -19.51 -19.04
C SER A 281 0.83 -20.00 -17.62
N PHE A 282 0.88 -19.11 -16.64
CA PHE A 282 1.21 -19.35 -15.23
C PHE A 282 2.56 -20.06 -15.01
N LYS A 283 3.40 -20.09 -16.06
CA LYS A 283 4.73 -20.67 -16.01
C LYS A 283 5.73 -19.71 -15.42
N LEU A 284 6.70 -20.26 -14.69
CA LEU A 284 7.83 -19.49 -14.15
C LEU A 284 8.68 -18.94 -15.30
N CYS A 285 8.76 -17.61 -15.38
CA CYS A 285 9.63 -16.90 -16.31
C CYS A 285 11.01 -16.66 -15.74
N LYS A 286 11.08 -16.27 -14.49
CA LYS A 286 12.33 -15.94 -13.80
C LYS A 286 12.23 -16.17 -12.31
N GLU A 287 13.30 -16.72 -11.75
CA GLU A 287 13.56 -16.73 -10.33
C GLU A 287 14.74 -15.83 -10.02
N ILE A 288 14.57 -14.98 -9.03
CA ILE A 288 15.58 -14.01 -8.59
C ILE A 288 15.96 -14.39 -7.16
N PHE A 289 17.26 -14.53 -6.94
CA PHE A 289 17.86 -14.81 -5.64
C PHE A 289 18.54 -13.52 -5.12
N PRO A 290 17.87 -12.70 -4.31
CA PRO A 290 18.38 -11.39 -3.90
C PRO A 290 19.77 -11.46 -3.24
N ASP A 291 19.97 -12.46 -2.39
CA ASP A 291 21.23 -12.65 -1.68
C ASP A 291 22.39 -12.98 -2.62
N ASN A 292 22.14 -13.78 -3.66
CA ASN A 292 23.16 -14.21 -4.61
C ASN A 292 23.58 -13.09 -5.59
N LEU A 293 22.71 -12.09 -5.79
CA LEU A 293 23.03 -10.94 -6.63
C LEU A 293 24.08 -10.02 -6.00
N ILE A 294 24.25 -10.11 -4.68
CA ILE A 294 25.16 -9.24 -3.90
C ILE A 294 26.51 -9.94 -3.69
N ILE A 295 26.51 -11.27 -3.55
CA ILE A 295 27.74 -12.04 -3.33
C ILE A 295 28.32 -12.46 -4.68
N PRO A 296 29.54 -12.02 -5.06
CA PRO A 296 30.17 -12.49 -6.28
C PRO A 296 30.46 -14.00 -6.12
N SER A 297 29.70 -14.85 -6.79
CA SER A 297 30.09 -16.26 -6.93
C SER A 297 31.38 -16.32 -7.76
N ASN A 298 32.31 -17.18 -7.40
CA ASN A 298 33.62 -17.32 -8.05
C ASN A 298 33.54 -17.55 -9.59
N ASN A 299 32.36 -17.82 -10.12
CA ASN A 299 32.10 -18.08 -11.53
C ASN A 299 31.28 -16.99 -12.25
N ASN A 300 30.76 -15.97 -11.56
CA ASN A 300 29.89 -14.95 -12.17
C ASN A 300 30.56 -13.56 -12.20
N LYS A 301 31.69 -13.45 -12.84
CA LYS A 301 32.32 -12.16 -13.18
C LYS A 301 31.42 -11.23 -14.01
N TYR A 302 30.30 -11.72 -14.53
CA TYR A 302 29.47 -11.02 -15.52
C TYR A 302 28.28 -10.25 -14.93
N ILE A 303 27.90 -10.48 -13.68
CA ILE A 303 26.68 -9.86 -13.10
C ILE A 303 26.85 -8.34 -12.95
N PHE A 304 28.08 -7.86 -12.73
CA PHE A 304 28.37 -6.44 -12.50
C PHE A 304 28.83 -5.67 -13.74
N GLU A 305 29.12 -6.30 -14.87
CA GLU A 305 29.69 -5.62 -16.05
C GLU A 305 28.77 -4.55 -16.69
N LYS A 306 27.46 -4.61 -16.42
CA LYS A 306 26.46 -3.62 -16.92
C LYS A 306 25.61 -2.99 -15.82
N THR A 307 25.94 -3.21 -14.57
CA THR A 307 25.16 -2.70 -13.43
C THR A 307 25.78 -1.38 -12.97
N VAL A 308 24.95 -0.34 -12.85
CA VAL A 308 25.34 0.93 -12.26
C VAL A 308 25.31 0.81 -10.74
N ILE A 309 26.45 1.01 -10.10
CA ILE A 309 26.59 0.98 -8.66
C ILE A 309 26.65 2.42 -8.15
N LEU A 310 25.75 2.77 -7.24
CA LEU A 310 25.69 4.05 -6.56
C LEU A 310 25.98 3.83 -5.09
N VAL A 311 26.96 4.54 -4.53
CA VAL A 311 27.30 4.44 -3.11
C VAL A 311 27.12 5.81 -2.45
N GLU A 312 26.45 5.82 -1.30
CA GLU A 312 26.29 7.02 -0.49
C GLU A 312 27.66 7.44 0.05
N ASN A 313 28.01 8.73 -0.13
CA ASN A 313 29.24 9.32 0.40
C ASN A 313 28.89 10.55 1.23
N SER A 314 29.05 10.46 2.55
CA SER A 314 28.64 11.48 3.52
C SER A 314 29.77 12.46 3.88
N LYS A 315 30.74 12.68 3.01
CA LYS A 315 31.80 13.66 3.28
C LYS A 315 31.28 15.09 3.13
N LYS A 316 31.19 15.81 4.29
CA LYS A 316 30.89 17.25 4.43
C LYS A 316 29.59 17.73 3.74
N ASP A 317 28.58 18.03 4.52
CA ASP A 317 27.36 18.80 4.21
C ASP A 317 26.66 18.60 2.84
N GLU A 318 27.30 18.03 1.83
CA GLU A 318 26.77 17.60 0.56
C GLU A 318 26.76 16.08 0.47
N ILE A 319 25.57 15.51 0.42
CA ILE A 319 25.37 14.07 0.25
C ILE A 319 25.29 13.81 -1.25
N ASN A 320 26.36 13.32 -1.80
CA ASN A 320 26.46 12.94 -3.20
C ASN A 320 26.57 11.42 -3.33
N PHE A 321 25.96 10.87 -4.38
CA PHE A 321 26.18 9.49 -4.79
C PHE A 321 27.31 9.42 -5.79
N GLU A 322 28.33 8.66 -5.50
CA GLU A 322 29.40 8.40 -6.44
C GLU A 322 29.01 7.26 -7.37
N HIS A 323 29.15 7.50 -8.67
CA HIS A 323 29.04 6.48 -9.70
C HIS A 323 30.32 5.67 -9.73
N LEU A 324 30.27 4.43 -9.27
CA LEU A 324 31.37 3.50 -9.45
C LEU A 324 31.23 2.81 -10.81
N PHE A 325 31.77 3.43 -11.85
CA PHE A 325 31.96 2.77 -13.13
C PHE A 325 33.22 1.92 -13.05
N ASP A 326 33.05 0.61 -13.07
CA ASP A 326 34.17 -0.30 -13.14
C ASP A 326 34.81 -0.27 -14.54
N LYS A 327 35.82 0.57 -14.72
CA LYS A 327 36.71 0.49 -15.88
C LYS A 327 37.85 -0.50 -15.72
N LYS A 328 38.16 -0.97 -14.52
CA LYS A 328 39.19 -1.99 -14.25
C LYS A 328 38.94 -2.66 -12.88
N LYS A 329 38.39 -3.86 -12.87
CA LYS A 329 38.58 -4.95 -11.87
C LYS A 329 38.99 -4.50 -10.46
N LYS A 330 38.23 -3.68 -9.77
CA LYS A 330 38.26 -3.67 -8.33
C LYS A 330 37.07 -4.47 -7.85
N LEU A 331 37.32 -5.68 -7.39
CA LEU A 331 36.41 -6.43 -6.52
C LEU A 331 36.02 -5.46 -5.40
N PHE A 332 34.80 -4.98 -5.45
CA PHE A 332 34.24 -4.20 -4.37
C PHE A 332 34.11 -5.14 -3.19
N ASN A 333 35.01 -5.02 -2.21
CA ASN A 333 34.93 -5.82 -1.00
C ASN A 333 33.84 -5.16 -0.15
N ILE A 334 32.61 -5.58 -0.39
CA ILE A 334 31.39 -5.14 0.31
C ILE A 334 31.59 -5.30 1.83
N GLU A 335 32.34 -6.30 2.27
CA GLU A 335 32.61 -6.58 3.68
C GLU A 335 33.31 -5.44 4.45
N ASN A 336 34.07 -4.56 3.79
CA ASN A 336 34.82 -3.51 4.43
C ASN A 336 34.08 -2.16 4.55
N THR A 337 32.93 -2.00 3.90
CA THR A 337 32.15 -0.76 3.93
C THR A 337 30.94 -0.81 4.85
N PHE A 338 30.70 -1.93 5.57
CA PHE A 338 29.48 -2.16 6.30
C PHE A 338 29.59 -1.93 7.80
N PRO A 339 28.57 -1.34 8.44
CA PRO A 339 28.52 -1.24 9.88
C PRO A 339 28.45 -2.64 10.51
N LYS A 340 29.37 -2.93 11.43
CA LYS A 340 29.55 -4.21 12.15
C LYS A 340 28.36 -4.61 13.07
N LYS A 341 27.23 -3.93 13.04
CA LYS A 341 26.06 -4.24 13.87
C LYS A 341 24.87 -4.62 12.99
N ILE A 342 24.75 -5.90 12.71
CA ILE A 342 23.46 -6.50 12.37
C ILE A 342 22.65 -6.47 13.67
N SER A 343 21.68 -5.57 13.76
CA SER A 343 20.73 -5.60 14.86
C SER A 343 19.90 -6.88 14.73
N ASN A 344 19.96 -7.75 15.73
CA ASN A 344 19.23 -9.02 15.80
C ASN A 344 17.69 -8.86 15.92
N ASN A 345 17.11 -7.79 15.39
CA ASN A 345 15.67 -7.61 15.35
C ASN A 345 15.10 -8.43 14.18
N GLN A 346 14.91 -9.72 14.43
CA GLN A 346 14.41 -10.75 13.52
C GLN A 346 12.93 -10.59 13.08
N ASN A 347 12.27 -9.46 13.33
CA ASN A 347 10.85 -9.28 13.03
C ASN A 347 10.55 -8.43 11.80
N ASN A 348 11.53 -8.00 11.04
CA ASN A 348 11.30 -7.22 9.83
C ASN A 348 11.44 -8.10 8.61
N THR A 349 10.33 -8.64 8.16
CA THR A 349 10.20 -9.26 6.84
C THR A 349 10.30 -8.17 5.77
N LEU A 350 11.51 -7.73 5.47
CA LEU A 350 11.82 -6.85 4.34
C LEU A 350 11.75 -7.61 3.00
N SER A 351 10.77 -8.46 2.84
CA SER A 351 10.42 -9.05 1.53
C SER A 351 9.64 -8.06 0.67
N ASN A 352 9.88 -6.75 0.84
CA ASN A 352 9.21 -5.75 0.06
C ASN A 352 9.84 -5.65 -1.32
N PHE A 353 9.02 -5.83 -2.33
CA PHE A 353 9.33 -5.44 -3.69
C PHE A 353 8.29 -4.44 -4.19
N SER A 354 8.68 -3.59 -5.13
CA SER A 354 7.81 -2.59 -5.73
C SER A 354 8.15 -2.40 -7.21
N TYR A 355 7.12 -2.35 -8.04
CA TYR A 355 7.23 -2.08 -9.47
C TYR A 355 7.27 -0.59 -9.76
N SER A 356 8.05 -0.22 -10.79
CA SER A 356 7.89 1.09 -11.44
C SER A 356 6.55 1.16 -12.18
N PHE A 357 6.03 2.37 -12.39
CA PHE A 357 4.72 2.58 -13.01
C PHE A 357 4.59 1.94 -14.41
N ASN A 358 5.69 1.89 -15.17
CA ASN A 358 5.73 1.29 -16.50
C ASN A 358 6.11 -0.19 -16.51
N SER A 359 6.21 -0.83 -15.34
CA SER A 359 6.60 -2.25 -15.16
C SER A 359 8.01 -2.61 -15.65
N GLN A 360 8.84 -1.64 -16.00
CA GLN A 360 10.20 -1.91 -16.49
C GLN A 360 11.12 -2.36 -15.34
N TYR A 361 11.00 -1.70 -14.19
CA TYR A 361 11.88 -1.95 -13.06
C TYR A 361 11.14 -2.57 -11.88
N LEU A 362 11.82 -3.50 -11.22
CA LEU A 362 11.44 -4.08 -9.94
C LEU A 362 12.50 -3.72 -8.92
N ALA A 363 12.12 -2.92 -7.92
CA ALA A 363 12.97 -2.60 -6.79
C ALA A 363 12.71 -3.57 -5.63
N PHE A 364 13.76 -4.04 -4.97
CA PHE A 364 13.67 -4.90 -3.79
C PHE A 364 14.94 -4.83 -2.94
N VAL A 365 14.84 -5.31 -1.70
CA VAL A 365 15.93 -5.32 -0.72
C VAL A 365 16.15 -6.77 -0.26
N SER A 366 17.41 -7.15 -0.11
CA SER A 366 17.78 -8.45 0.47
C SER A 366 17.68 -8.38 2.00
N ILE A 367 17.18 -9.45 2.61
CA ILE A 367 17.10 -9.55 4.07
C ILE A 367 18.49 -9.57 4.71
N LYS A 368 19.46 -10.20 4.06
CA LYS A 368 20.86 -10.25 4.55
C LYS A 368 21.57 -8.91 4.46
N PHE A 369 21.17 -8.08 3.47
CA PHE A 369 21.80 -6.79 3.20
C PHE A 369 20.75 -5.68 3.15
N PRO A 370 20.14 -5.32 4.29
CA PRO A 370 19.00 -4.40 4.36
C PRO A 370 19.33 -2.96 3.98
N HIS A 371 20.59 -2.60 3.84
CA HIS A 371 21.09 -1.30 3.40
C HIS A 371 21.36 -1.22 1.88
N ILE A 372 21.10 -2.31 1.14
CA ILE A 372 21.31 -2.36 -0.31
C ILE A 372 19.98 -2.47 -1.02
N LEU A 373 19.70 -1.52 -1.90
CA LEU A 373 18.57 -1.55 -2.80
C LEU A 373 19.00 -2.09 -4.16
N LEU A 374 18.28 -3.10 -4.62
CA LEU A 374 18.48 -3.74 -5.90
C LEU A 374 17.36 -3.32 -6.85
N ILE A 375 17.71 -2.85 -8.05
CA ILE A 375 16.74 -2.47 -9.08
C ILE A 375 17.00 -3.36 -10.31
N TYR A 376 16.06 -4.24 -10.55
CA TYR A 376 16.10 -5.25 -11.59
C TYR A 376 15.29 -4.79 -12.81
N ASP A 377 15.88 -4.85 -13.98
CA ASP A 377 15.19 -4.61 -15.24
C ASP A 377 14.50 -5.91 -15.68
N ILE A 378 13.16 -5.87 -15.70
CA ILE A 378 12.34 -7.02 -16.05
C ILE A 378 12.36 -7.28 -17.56
N THR A 379 12.52 -6.26 -18.37
CA THR A 379 12.54 -6.42 -19.83
C THR A 379 13.79 -7.14 -20.31
N ALA A 380 14.91 -6.89 -19.66
CA ALA A 380 16.20 -7.52 -19.94
C ALA A 380 16.53 -8.69 -19.01
N PHE A 381 15.72 -8.98 -17.99
CA PHE A 381 15.95 -9.97 -16.95
C PHE A 381 17.34 -9.90 -16.30
N LYS A 382 17.78 -8.66 -15.96
CA LYS A 382 19.09 -8.39 -15.36
C LYS A 382 19.04 -7.34 -14.27
N LEU A 383 20.02 -7.37 -13.37
CA LEU A 383 20.24 -6.30 -12.42
C LEU A 383 20.77 -5.06 -13.14
N SER A 384 20.08 -3.93 -13.02
CA SER A 384 20.46 -2.67 -13.68
C SER A 384 21.11 -1.69 -12.73
N PHE A 385 20.62 -1.57 -11.50
CA PHE A 385 21.15 -0.64 -10.51
C PHE A 385 21.28 -1.33 -9.15
N LEU A 386 22.35 -0.98 -8.44
CA LEU A 386 22.61 -1.35 -7.07
C LEU A 386 22.93 -0.08 -6.29
N ILE A 387 22.14 0.21 -5.27
CA ILE A 387 22.33 1.42 -4.45
C ILE A 387 22.68 0.99 -3.03
N VAL A 388 23.80 1.47 -2.53
CA VAL A 388 24.29 1.17 -1.19
C VAL A 388 24.12 2.40 -0.31
N PHE A 389 23.45 2.23 0.82
CA PHE A 389 23.22 3.25 1.82
C PHE A 389 24.04 3.00 3.07
N GLU A 390 24.30 4.05 3.86
CA GLU A 390 24.98 3.94 5.15
C GLU A 390 24.11 3.24 6.21
N ASN A 391 22.77 3.39 6.11
CA ASN A 391 21.80 2.86 7.07
C ASN A 391 20.83 1.90 6.39
N ASN A 392 20.17 1.05 7.18
CA ASN A 392 19.18 0.12 6.67
C ASN A 392 17.99 0.87 6.04
N ILE A 393 17.47 0.30 4.97
CA ILE A 393 16.30 0.81 4.28
C ILE A 393 15.05 0.39 5.06
N ILE A 394 14.20 1.35 5.40
CA ILE A 394 12.92 1.10 6.06
C ILE A 394 11.81 0.90 5.04
N ASP A 395 11.72 1.83 4.08
CA ASP A 395 10.65 1.80 3.07
C ASP A 395 11.12 2.45 1.77
N PHE A 396 10.51 2.04 0.66
CA PHE A 396 10.74 2.62 -0.64
C PHE A 396 9.49 2.50 -1.52
N ILE A 397 9.25 3.50 -2.33
CA ILE A 397 8.07 3.57 -3.19
C ILE A 397 8.38 4.25 -4.52
N TRP A 398 7.88 3.66 -5.62
CA TRP A 398 7.91 4.29 -6.93
C TRP A 398 6.82 5.34 -7.08
N SER A 399 7.13 6.40 -7.81
CA SER A 399 6.13 7.35 -8.27
C SER A 399 5.10 6.64 -9.17
N PRO A 400 3.80 6.97 -9.03
CA PRO A 400 2.76 6.39 -9.87
C PRO A 400 2.79 6.88 -11.32
N CYS A 401 3.52 7.97 -11.62
CA CYS A 401 3.49 8.63 -12.94
C CYS A 401 4.87 8.79 -13.60
N SER A 402 5.95 8.55 -12.86
CA SER A 402 7.32 8.78 -13.35
C SER A 402 8.29 7.70 -12.89
N LEU A 403 9.43 7.57 -13.57
CA LEU A 403 10.53 6.68 -13.16
C LEU A 403 11.35 7.29 -12.01
N GLN A 404 10.66 7.64 -10.94
CA GLN A 404 11.25 8.17 -9.73
C GLN A 404 10.95 7.26 -8.55
N LEU A 405 11.97 6.90 -7.81
CA LEU A 405 11.88 6.10 -6.60
C LEU A 405 12.27 6.95 -5.40
N VAL A 406 11.46 6.91 -4.36
CA VAL A 406 11.76 7.55 -3.08
C VAL A 406 12.09 6.47 -2.07
N ILE A 407 13.16 6.69 -1.30
CA ILE A 407 13.69 5.73 -0.35
C ILE A 407 13.88 6.44 1.00
N CYS A 408 13.50 5.78 2.08
CA CYS A 408 13.83 6.20 3.44
C CYS A 408 14.63 5.11 4.15
N THR A 409 15.57 5.56 5.00
CA THR A 409 16.45 4.72 5.79
C THR A 409 16.21 4.94 7.28
N GLU A 410 16.86 4.16 8.13
CA GLU A 410 16.81 4.33 9.58
C GLU A 410 17.31 5.71 10.06
N ASN A 411 18.07 6.42 9.23
CA ASN A 411 18.39 7.82 9.46
C ASN A 411 17.20 8.70 9.05
N GLU A 412 16.40 9.12 10.02
CA GLU A 412 15.20 9.92 9.84
C GLU A 412 15.45 11.34 9.30
N GLU A 413 16.70 11.78 9.24
CA GLU A 413 17.06 13.13 8.77
C GLU A 413 17.18 13.23 7.25
N LYS A 414 17.18 12.08 6.55
CA LYS A 414 17.44 12.03 5.12
C LYS A 414 16.35 11.27 4.37
N ILE A 415 16.00 11.78 3.21
CA ILE A 415 15.20 11.08 2.19
C ILE A 415 15.99 11.05 0.89
N TYR A 416 15.92 9.94 0.20
CA TYR A 416 16.64 9.74 -1.04
C TYR A 416 15.68 9.65 -2.21
N PHE A 417 16.08 10.27 -3.30
CA PHE A 417 15.37 10.24 -4.57
C PHE A 417 16.27 9.61 -5.62
N PHE A 418 15.78 8.61 -6.28
CA PHE A 418 16.45 7.93 -7.36
C PHE A 418 15.67 8.09 -8.66
N GLN A 419 16.38 8.39 -9.72
CA GLN A 419 15.97 8.25 -11.12
C GLN A 419 17.01 7.42 -11.85
N PRO A 420 16.67 6.76 -12.98
CA PRO A 420 17.68 6.05 -13.75
C PRO A 420 18.94 6.90 -13.98
N GLN A 421 20.09 6.39 -13.51
CA GLN A 421 21.41 7.00 -13.56
C GLN A 421 21.70 8.13 -12.54
N ARG A 422 20.75 8.55 -11.71
CA ARG A 422 20.96 9.60 -10.71
C ARG A 422 20.32 9.28 -9.38
N ALA A 423 21.01 9.59 -8.30
CA ALA A 423 20.45 9.56 -6.98
C ALA A 423 20.86 10.81 -6.21
N LYS A 424 19.94 11.37 -5.45
CA LYS A 424 20.17 12.53 -4.59
C LYS A 424 19.58 12.28 -3.22
N ALA A 425 20.26 12.74 -2.20
CA ALA A 425 19.76 12.79 -0.86
C ALA A 425 19.26 14.20 -0.52
N PHE A 426 18.20 14.25 0.25
CA PHE A 426 17.60 15.47 0.75
C PHE A 426 17.58 15.45 2.27
N LYS A 427 18.22 16.45 2.90
CA LYS A 427 18.24 16.58 4.37
C LYS A 427 16.95 17.26 4.83
N LEU A 428 16.28 16.67 5.79
CA LEU A 428 15.10 17.22 6.42
C LEU A 428 15.48 18.26 7.46
N PRO A 429 14.67 19.31 7.68
CA PRO A 429 14.92 20.30 8.72
C PRO A 429 14.77 19.67 10.10
N GLU A 430 15.66 20.04 11.00
CA GLU A 430 15.60 19.64 12.40
C GLU A 430 14.36 20.27 13.08
N ASN A 431 13.53 19.44 13.70
CA ASN A 431 12.39 19.89 14.49
C ASN A 431 12.84 20.26 15.91
N ASN A 432 13.21 21.52 16.15
CA ASN A 432 13.62 22.02 17.47
C ASN A 432 12.48 22.12 18.52
N ASN A 433 11.25 21.67 18.20
CA ASN A 433 10.06 21.94 19.04
C ASN A 433 9.37 20.70 19.64
N ILE A 434 10.04 19.57 19.77
CA ILE A 434 9.42 18.41 20.43
C ILE A 434 10.20 18.09 21.72
N ASN A 435 9.60 18.46 22.85
CA ASN A 435 10.08 18.10 24.20
C ASN A 435 10.34 16.60 24.32
N ASN A 436 11.55 16.28 24.80
CA ASN A 436 12.13 14.95 24.98
C ASN A 436 11.49 14.08 26.08
N ASN A 437 10.18 13.92 26.11
CA ASN A 437 9.48 13.07 27.08
C ASN A 437 8.73 11.89 26.41
N ILE A 438 9.38 11.16 25.51
CA ILE A 438 8.79 9.93 24.95
C ILE A 438 9.67 8.76 25.34
N ASN A 439 9.11 7.83 26.15
CA ASN A 439 9.74 6.60 26.60
C ASN A 439 10.32 5.82 25.40
N GLU A 440 11.62 5.50 25.48
CA GLU A 440 12.41 4.78 24.46
C GLU A 440 11.91 3.36 24.14
N LYS A 441 10.90 2.83 24.85
CA LYS A 441 10.39 1.46 24.70
C LYS A 441 9.42 1.23 23.54
N GLU A 442 8.98 2.28 22.82
CA GLU A 442 8.03 2.16 21.69
C GLU A 442 8.68 2.24 20.28
N LYS A 443 10.02 2.17 20.19
CA LYS A 443 10.76 2.32 18.91
C LYS A 443 10.60 1.15 17.91
N ASN A 444 9.82 0.11 18.20
CA ASN A 444 9.90 -1.16 17.49
C ASN A 444 8.70 -1.52 16.60
N LYS A 445 8.02 -0.56 15.95
CA LYS A 445 7.11 -0.91 14.84
C LYS A 445 7.48 -0.11 13.59
N THR A 446 8.12 -0.78 12.67
CA THR A 446 8.37 -0.27 11.31
C THR A 446 7.07 -0.23 10.53
N GLU A 447 6.36 0.88 10.62
CA GLU A 447 5.22 1.16 9.74
C GLU A 447 5.75 1.79 8.45
N LYS A 448 5.02 1.60 7.35
CA LYS A 448 5.32 2.28 6.09
C LYS A 448 5.33 3.79 6.29
N ASN A 449 6.36 4.43 5.80
CA ASN A 449 6.62 5.83 6.08
C ASN A 449 6.52 6.76 4.86
N LEU A 450 6.32 6.19 3.66
CA LEU A 450 6.31 6.92 2.41
C LEU A 450 5.00 6.74 1.66
N PHE A 451 4.41 7.84 1.17
CA PHE A 451 3.21 7.82 0.34
C PHE A 451 3.32 8.88 -0.75
N PHE A 452 3.10 8.48 -2.00
CA PHE A 452 2.94 9.42 -3.11
C PHE A 452 1.51 9.91 -3.23
N SER A 453 1.36 11.16 -3.64
CA SER A 453 0.11 11.62 -4.22
C SER A 453 -0.15 10.89 -5.55
N SER A 454 -1.42 10.77 -5.91
CA SER A 454 -1.83 10.06 -7.13
C SER A 454 -1.28 10.68 -8.43
N ASP A 455 -1.03 12.00 -8.40
CA ASP A 455 -0.41 12.74 -9.52
C ASP A 455 1.13 12.63 -9.56
N GLY A 456 1.73 11.92 -8.59
CA GLY A 456 3.18 11.74 -8.47
C GLY A 456 3.98 13.00 -8.15
N LYS A 457 3.30 14.14 -7.88
CA LYS A 457 3.97 15.42 -7.67
C LYS A 457 4.42 15.66 -6.24
N ARG A 458 3.84 14.93 -5.28
CA ARG A 458 4.11 15.11 -3.85
C ARG A 458 4.34 13.80 -3.14
N VAL A 459 5.20 13.85 -2.14
CA VAL A 459 5.50 12.71 -1.26
C VAL A 459 5.22 13.13 0.17
N LEU A 460 4.45 12.31 0.85
CA LEU A 460 4.24 12.42 2.28
C LEU A 460 5.18 11.45 2.98
N TYR A 461 6.07 11.98 3.81
CA TYR A 461 7.04 11.21 4.58
C TYR A 461 6.77 11.32 6.08
N LYS A 462 6.71 10.18 6.76
CA LYS A 462 6.57 10.08 8.21
C LYS A 462 7.95 9.99 8.84
N ASN A 463 8.34 11.02 9.58
CA ASN A 463 9.62 11.06 10.28
C ASN A 463 9.58 10.35 11.65
N ASN A 464 8.50 10.56 12.39
CA ASN A 464 8.22 9.88 13.66
C ASN A 464 6.71 9.80 13.89
N LYS A 465 6.27 9.29 15.05
CA LYS A 465 4.86 8.96 15.30
C LYS A 465 3.84 10.05 14.90
N TYR A 466 4.24 11.33 14.88
CA TYR A 466 3.31 12.44 14.69
C TYR A 466 3.77 13.52 13.70
N THR A 467 4.98 13.43 13.14
CA THR A 467 5.53 14.46 12.26
C THR A 467 5.65 13.94 10.83
N PHE A 468 5.08 14.66 9.90
CA PHE A 468 5.07 14.33 8.49
C PHE A 468 5.55 15.52 7.67
N PHE A 469 6.33 15.24 6.65
CA PHE A 469 6.82 16.23 5.71
C PHE A 469 6.12 16.00 4.38
N LEU A 470 5.53 17.05 3.85
CA LEU A 470 5.05 17.08 2.48
C LEU A 470 6.18 17.63 1.60
N ILE A 471 6.69 16.82 0.70
CA ILE A 471 7.86 17.12 -0.12
C ILE A 471 7.44 17.16 -1.58
N GLU A 472 7.89 18.17 -2.30
CA GLU A 472 7.73 18.27 -3.75
C GLU A 472 9.04 17.84 -4.43
N PRO A 473 9.07 16.64 -5.04
CA PRO A 473 10.20 16.23 -5.85
C PRO A 473 10.29 17.19 -7.05
N GLY A 474 11.42 17.90 -7.19
CA GLY A 474 11.63 18.77 -8.35
C GLY A 474 11.79 17.95 -9.63
N ASN A 475 11.47 18.55 -10.78
CA ASN A 475 11.66 17.92 -12.09
C ASN A 475 13.16 17.77 -12.46
N ASP A 476 14.06 18.45 -11.72
CA ASP A 476 15.52 18.48 -11.96
C ASP A 476 16.25 17.66 -10.89
N ILE A 477 16.08 16.37 -10.92
CA ILE A 477 16.94 15.46 -10.14
C ILE A 477 18.06 14.93 -10.99
#